data_ecb5f5fbb0b3d6ceeefd91001ef8a8a9
#
_entry.id   ecb5f5fbb0b3d6ceeefd91001ef8a8a9
#
_cell.length_a   1.000
_cell.length_b   1.000
_cell.length_c   1.000
_cell.angle_alpha   90.00
_cell.angle_beta   90.00
_cell.angle_gamma   90.00
#
_symmetry.space_group_name_H-M   'P 1'
#
loop_
_entity.id
_entity.type
_entity.pdbx_description
1 polymer ?
#
loop_
_entity_poly.entity_id
_entity_poly.type
_entity_poly.pdbx_seq_one_letter_code
_entity_poly.pdbx_strand_id
1 'polypeptide(L)'
;MEGKLFLCPTPIGNLEDITQRVLNTLREVELIAAEDTRNSLNLLRHFSITTPMISYHQHNERERTEELIGRLKDGLQLALITDAG
;
A
#
# COMPACT_ATOMS: atom_id res chain seq x y z
N MET A 1 19.13 9.25 2.63
CA MET A 1 18.45 8.42 3.65
C MET A 1 17.56 7.41 2.94
N GLU A 2 17.69 6.14 3.29
CA GLU A 2 16.87 5.11 2.67
C GLU A 2 15.49 5.04 3.31
N GLY A 3 14.48 4.84 2.48
CA GLY A 3 13.14 4.60 2.94
C GLY A 3 12.91 3.15 3.32
N LYS A 4 11.65 2.82 3.61
CA LYS A 4 11.26 1.46 3.98
C LYS A 4 10.07 1.01 3.15
N LEU A 5 10.08 -0.25 2.77
CA LEU A 5 8.97 -0.91 2.12
C LEU A 5 8.29 -1.83 3.13
N PHE A 6 6.98 -1.66 3.30
CA PHE A 6 6.18 -2.50 4.19
C PHE A 6 5.23 -3.33 3.34
N LEU A 7 5.25 -4.65 3.51
CA LEU A 7 4.26 -5.51 2.89
C LEU A 7 3.04 -5.58 3.81
N CYS A 8 1.89 -5.19 3.30
CA CYS A 8 0.68 -5.07 4.08
C CYS A 8 -0.39 -6.03 3.53
N PRO A 9 -0.50 -7.24 4.08
CA PRO A 9 -1.55 -8.15 3.66
C PRO A 9 -2.91 -7.61 4.11
N THR A 10 -3.87 -7.63 3.20
CA THR A 10 -5.23 -7.19 3.50
C THR A 10 -6.20 -8.36 3.37
N PRO A 11 -7.26 -8.39 4.19
CA PRO A 11 -8.21 -9.48 4.14
C PRO A 11 -9.06 -9.45 2.87
N ILE A 12 -9.46 -10.64 2.41
CA ILE A 12 -10.42 -10.79 1.34
C ILE A 12 -11.77 -10.99 2.02
N GLY A 13 -12.74 -10.15 1.64
CA GLY A 13 -14.11 -10.23 2.17
C GLY A 13 -14.34 -9.33 3.36
N ASN A 14 -14.03 -9.77 4.56
CA ASN A 14 -14.34 -9.01 5.78
C ASN A 14 -13.22 -8.03 6.12
N LEU A 15 -13.46 -6.73 5.97
CA LEU A 15 -12.47 -5.68 6.26
C LEU A 15 -12.04 -5.66 7.72
N GLU A 16 -12.90 -6.11 8.63
CA GLU A 16 -12.59 -6.11 10.06
C GLU A 16 -11.53 -7.14 10.45
N ASP A 17 -11.17 -8.06 9.55
CA ASP A 17 -10.13 -9.03 9.80
C ASP A 17 -8.72 -8.43 9.67
N ILE A 18 -8.60 -7.18 9.23
CA ILE A 18 -7.32 -6.50 9.14
C ILE A 18 -6.73 -6.25 10.53
N THR A 19 -5.41 -6.39 10.66
CA THR A 19 -4.77 -6.15 11.95
C THR A 19 -4.57 -4.66 12.21
N GLN A 20 -4.53 -4.30 13.50
CA GLN A 20 -4.24 -2.93 13.90
C GLN A 20 -2.86 -2.48 13.42
N ARG A 21 -1.91 -3.41 13.40
CA ARG A 21 -0.55 -3.14 12.92
C ARG A 21 -0.55 -2.69 11.46
N VAL A 22 -1.30 -3.39 10.61
CA VAL A 22 -1.41 -3.02 9.19
C VAL A 22 -2.08 -1.66 9.04
N LEU A 23 -3.15 -1.41 9.80
CA LEU A 23 -3.82 -0.11 9.77
C LEU A 23 -2.89 1.03 10.15
N ASN A 24 -2.10 0.84 11.21
CA ASN A 24 -1.15 1.85 11.64
C ASN A 24 -0.10 2.11 10.56
N THR A 25 0.42 1.06 9.94
CA THR A 25 1.40 1.19 8.86
C THR A 25 0.82 1.98 7.69
N LEU A 26 -0.41 1.67 7.27
CA LEU A 26 -1.05 2.36 6.15
C LEU A 26 -1.26 3.85 6.45
N ARG A 27 -1.50 4.20 7.70
CA ARG A 27 -1.65 5.61 8.10
C ARG A 27 -0.33 6.35 8.15
N GLU A 28 0.75 5.68 8.53
CA GLU A 28 2.04 6.29 8.77
C GLU A 28 2.91 6.46 7.52
N VAL A 29 2.74 5.59 6.52
CA VAL A 29 3.54 5.68 5.31
C VAL A 29 3.13 6.90 4.47
N GLU A 30 4.02 7.28 3.57
CA GLU A 30 3.79 8.42 2.69
C GLU A 30 3.04 8.07 1.43
N LEU A 31 3.11 6.79 1.03
CA LEU A 31 2.49 6.31 -0.20
C LEU A 31 2.09 4.86 -0.06
N ILE A 32 0.94 4.51 -0.63
CA ILE A 32 0.45 3.13 -0.69
C ILE A 32 0.41 2.70 -2.15
N ALA A 33 0.95 1.52 -2.44
CA ALA A 33 0.83 0.90 -3.75
C ALA A 33 -0.09 -0.31 -3.65
N ALA A 34 -1.01 -0.47 -4.59
CA ALA A 34 -2.00 -1.54 -4.55
C ALA A 34 -2.28 -2.08 -5.95
N GLU A 35 -2.42 -3.39 -6.06
CA GLU A 35 -2.78 -4.04 -7.31
C GLU A 35 -4.23 -3.74 -7.67
N ASP A 36 -5.14 -3.95 -6.72
CA ASP A 36 -6.55 -3.64 -6.89
C ASP A 36 -6.89 -2.35 -6.16
N THR A 37 -6.80 -1.24 -6.88
CA THR A 37 -7.03 0.08 -6.27
C THR A 37 -8.47 0.28 -5.82
N ARG A 38 -9.44 -0.38 -6.47
CA ARG A 38 -10.84 -0.23 -6.10
C ARG A 38 -11.12 -0.83 -4.73
N ASN A 39 -10.71 -2.08 -4.52
CA ASN A 39 -10.89 -2.73 -3.22
C ASN A 39 -10.06 -2.05 -2.14
N SER A 40 -8.84 -1.66 -2.47
CA SER A 40 -7.97 -0.98 -1.51
C SER A 40 -8.53 0.39 -1.12
N LEU A 41 -9.11 1.12 -2.06
CA LEU A 41 -9.74 2.40 -1.76
C LEU A 41 -10.93 2.24 -0.80
N ASN A 42 -11.75 1.19 -0.99
CA ASN A 42 -12.84 0.90 -0.07
C ASN A 42 -12.33 0.65 1.34
N LEU A 43 -11.25 -0.12 1.47
CA LEU A 43 -10.62 -0.38 2.76
C LEU A 43 -10.12 0.92 3.41
N LEU A 44 -9.41 1.74 2.65
CA LEU A 44 -8.88 3.00 3.18
C LEU A 44 -9.99 3.93 3.64
N ARG A 45 -11.08 4.01 2.88
CA ARG A 45 -12.24 4.83 3.24
C ARG A 45 -12.93 4.30 4.50
N HIS A 46 -13.08 2.98 4.60
CA HIS A 46 -13.71 2.35 5.75
C HIS A 46 -12.99 2.72 7.06
N PHE A 47 -11.67 2.79 7.04
CA PHE A 47 -10.86 3.12 8.21
C PHE A 47 -10.39 4.57 8.25
N SER A 48 -10.93 5.44 7.40
CA SER A 48 -10.60 6.86 7.34
C SER A 48 -9.11 7.12 7.15
N ILE A 49 -8.46 6.32 6.30
CA ILE A 49 -7.06 6.49 5.96
C ILE A 49 -6.95 7.39 4.73
N THR A 50 -6.19 8.48 4.84
CA THR A 50 -6.06 9.49 3.79
C THR A 50 -4.74 9.43 3.03
N THR A 51 -3.89 8.45 3.33
CA THR A 51 -2.62 8.27 2.65
C THR A 51 -2.82 8.11 1.14
N PRO A 52 -2.02 8.80 0.30
CA PRO A 52 -2.14 8.66 -1.15
C PRO A 52 -1.88 7.23 -1.61
N MET A 53 -2.60 6.81 -2.65
CA MET A 53 -2.47 5.46 -3.20
C MET A 53 -2.25 5.50 -4.70
N ILE A 54 -1.36 4.65 -5.18
CA ILE A 54 -1.13 4.46 -6.62
C ILE A 54 -1.38 3.01 -7.00
N SER A 55 -1.63 2.79 -8.28
CA SER A 55 -1.80 1.43 -8.81
C SER A 55 -0.44 0.76 -9.01
N TYR A 56 -0.38 -0.52 -8.70
CA TYR A 56 0.79 -1.36 -8.93
C TYR A 56 0.29 -2.73 -9.37
N HIS A 57 0.11 -2.90 -10.68
CA HIS A 57 -0.45 -4.12 -11.24
C HIS A 57 0.40 -4.63 -12.40
N GLN A 58 0.03 -5.79 -12.91
CA GLN A 58 0.78 -6.49 -13.95
C GLN A 58 1.09 -5.62 -15.17
N HIS A 59 0.18 -4.71 -15.54
CA HIS A 59 0.35 -3.88 -16.75
C HIS A 59 1.28 -2.69 -16.57
N ASN A 60 1.50 -2.23 -15.33
CA ASN A 60 2.39 -1.10 -15.06
C ASN A 60 3.56 -1.43 -14.12
N GLU A 61 3.69 -2.69 -13.75
CA GLU A 61 4.67 -3.14 -12.75
C GLU A 61 6.09 -2.67 -13.04
N ARG A 62 6.53 -2.80 -14.28
CA ARG A 62 7.90 -2.45 -14.66
C ARG A 62 8.21 -0.98 -14.42
N GLU A 63 7.36 -0.10 -14.95
CA GLU A 63 7.53 1.34 -14.81
C GLU A 63 7.43 1.78 -13.36
N ARG A 64 6.44 1.23 -12.64
CA ARG A 64 6.23 1.57 -11.24
C ARG A 64 7.38 1.10 -10.36
N THR A 65 7.93 -0.09 -10.66
CA THR A 65 9.05 -0.62 -9.87
C THR A 65 10.25 0.33 -9.94
N GLU A 66 10.61 0.77 -11.13
CA GLU A 66 11.75 1.69 -11.30
C GLU A 66 11.51 3.01 -10.57
N GLU A 67 10.31 3.58 -10.70
CA GLU A 67 9.92 4.81 -10.03
C GLU A 67 10.00 4.67 -8.51
N LEU A 68 9.41 3.59 -7.98
CA LEU A 68 9.34 3.38 -6.54
C LEU A 68 10.70 3.08 -5.92
N ILE A 69 11.56 2.34 -6.62
CA ILE A 69 12.92 2.09 -6.15
C ILE A 69 13.68 3.41 -6.00
N GLY A 70 13.55 4.31 -6.98
CA GLY A 70 14.17 5.62 -6.91
C GLY A 70 13.69 6.42 -5.71
N ARG A 71 12.38 6.41 -5.47
CA ARG A 71 11.80 7.14 -4.34
C ARG A 71 12.18 6.52 -2.99
N LEU A 72 12.27 5.18 -2.93
CA LEU A 72 12.72 4.49 -1.72
C LEU A 72 14.17 4.87 -1.37
N LYS A 73 15.03 4.99 -2.36
CA LYS A 73 16.40 5.44 -2.13
C LYS A 73 16.45 6.86 -1.59
N ASP A 74 15.46 7.68 -1.92
CA ASP A 74 15.36 9.06 -1.47
C ASP A 74 14.63 9.19 -0.12
N GLY A 75 14.28 8.08 0.51
CA GLY A 75 13.71 8.08 1.84
C GLY A 75 12.21 7.83 1.93
N LEU A 76 11.55 7.46 0.83
CA LEU A 76 10.11 7.21 0.83
C LEU A 76 9.73 6.05 1.76
N GLN A 77 8.70 6.25 2.58
CA GLN A 77 8.05 5.18 3.34
C GLN A 77 6.88 4.69 2.50
N LEU A 78 6.95 3.46 2.04
CA LEU A 78 5.99 2.88 1.09
C LEU A 78 5.36 1.62 1.66
N ALA A 79 4.04 1.52 1.55
CA ALA A 79 3.31 0.29 1.87
C ALA A 79 2.81 -0.34 0.57
N LEU A 80 3.04 -1.63 0.41
CA LEU A 80 2.51 -2.40 -0.70
C LEU A 80 1.39 -3.29 -0.16
N ILE A 81 0.17 -3.06 -0.64
CA ILE A 81 -0.97 -3.89 -0.26
C ILE A 81 -0.94 -5.17 -1.06
N THR A 82 -0.99 -6.29 -0.35
CA THR A 82 -1.08 -7.61 -0.97
C THR A 82 -2.39 -8.25 -0.53
N ASP A 83 -3.07 -8.90 -1.45
CA ASP A 83 -4.29 -9.63 -1.12
C ASP A 83 -3.90 -10.95 -0.46
N ALA A 84 -4.22 -11.08 0.83
CA ALA A 84 -3.97 -12.31 1.55
C ALA A 84 -5.05 -13.32 1.18
N GLY A 85 -4.64 -14.28 0.39
CA GLY A 85 -5.53 -15.36 -0.04
C GLY A 85 -5.85 -16.34 1.05
#